data_777963dfa8e8dc309e89818210780155
#
_entry.id   777963dfa8e8dc309e89818210780155
#
_cell.length_a   1.000
_cell.length_b   1.000
_cell.length_c   1.000
_cell.angle_alpha   90.00
_cell.angle_beta   90.00
_cell.angle_gamma   90.00
#
_symmetry.space_group_name_H-M   'P 1'
#
loop_
_entity.id
_entity.type
_entity.pdbx_description
1 polymer ?
#
loop_
_entity_poly.entity_id
_entity_poly.type
_entity_poly.pdbx_seq_one_letter_code
_entity_poly.pdbx_strand_id
1 'polypeptide(L)'
;TAPHGLPELIALAVVTALIFAAPLKAKVWATLAVVAAGALWASATAVGVLAGGHTVRLWATDVFLFGSDAGSMDPLSALFALIVSVGAVAAVLYSRGYLAHYLGRKSPTHISLHYTALATMFYAMLGVVTSEGGFSFLFFWELMTVASFLLILFDAERREVRRAALAYVIMMHVGFALLLIGFVRLDSVCGSADFALLGEYFRTQPALPLFVVFLAGFGMKAGMFPMHVWLPE
;
A
#
# COMPACT_ATOMS: atom_id res chain seq x y z
N THR A 1 22.45 4.65 -16.35
CA THR A 1 21.08 4.90 -15.86
C THR A 1 21.14 5.07 -14.37
N ALA A 2 20.69 6.23 -13.85
CA ALA A 2 20.73 6.50 -12.41
C ALA A 2 19.78 5.53 -11.68
N PRO A 3 20.09 5.10 -10.45
CA PRO A 3 19.23 4.23 -9.67
C PRO A 3 17.93 4.98 -9.34
N HIS A 4 16.82 4.60 -9.98
CA HIS A 4 15.54 5.30 -9.90
C HIS A 4 14.71 4.97 -8.64
N GLY A 5 15.15 4.08 -7.76
CA GLY A 5 14.43 3.76 -6.50
C GLY A 5 14.77 4.68 -5.31
N LEU A 6 15.88 5.42 -5.37
CA LEU A 6 16.25 6.37 -4.31
C LEU A 6 15.33 7.61 -4.25
N PRO A 7 14.90 8.20 -5.39
CA PRO A 7 14.07 9.40 -5.39
C PRO A 7 12.72 9.22 -4.69
N GLU A 8 12.07 8.05 -4.85
CA GLU A 8 10.75 7.79 -4.23
C GLU A 8 10.85 7.65 -2.72
N LEU A 9 11.86 6.95 -2.21
CA LEU A 9 12.11 6.85 -0.77
C LEU A 9 12.49 8.22 -0.17
N ILE A 10 13.28 9.02 -0.89
CA ILE A 10 13.60 10.38 -0.49
C ILE A 10 12.33 11.24 -0.49
N ALA A 11 11.48 11.14 -1.52
CA ALA A 11 10.22 11.86 -1.58
C ALA A 11 9.29 11.50 -0.42
N LEU A 12 9.16 10.21 -0.09
CA LEU A 12 8.38 9.76 1.05
C LEU A 12 8.95 10.28 2.38
N ALA A 13 10.27 10.25 2.54
CA ALA A 13 10.94 10.80 3.71
C ALA A 13 10.74 12.32 3.84
N VAL A 14 10.85 13.07 2.74
CA VAL A 14 10.60 14.52 2.70
C VAL A 14 9.14 14.83 3.04
N VAL A 15 8.19 14.12 2.47
CA VAL A 15 6.76 14.27 2.77
C VAL A 15 6.49 14.02 4.25
N THR A 16 7.04 12.94 4.80
CA THR A 16 6.95 12.63 6.23
C THR A 16 7.52 13.76 7.07
N ALA A 17 8.72 14.23 6.75
CA ALA A 17 9.37 15.34 7.46
C ALA A 17 8.53 16.63 7.41
N LEU A 18 7.94 16.95 6.27
CA LEU A 18 7.08 18.13 6.10
C LEU A 18 5.81 18.03 6.97
N ILE A 19 5.15 16.87 7.03
CA ILE A 19 3.98 16.64 7.88
C ILE A 19 4.37 16.75 9.36
N PHE A 20 5.52 16.21 9.77
CA PHE A 20 5.99 16.31 11.14
C PHE A 20 6.37 17.74 11.52
N ALA A 21 7.06 18.49 10.65
CA ALA A 21 7.47 19.86 10.88
C ALA A 21 6.31 20.87 10.85
N ALA A 22 5.22 20.57 10.16
CA ALA A 22 4.08 21.47 10.04
C ALA A 22 3.45 21.79 11.42
N PRO A 23 3.00 23.05 11.67
CA PRO A 23 2.21 23.39 12.84
C PRO A 23 0.98 22.52 12.94
N LEU A 24 0.51 22.21 14.17
CA LEU A 24 -0.57 21.27 14.44
C LEU A 24 -1.83 21.52 13.60
N LYS A 25 -2.23 22.79 13.47
CA LYS A 25 -3.41 23.20 12.65
C LYS A 25 -3.17 23.11 11.14
N ALA A 26 -1.92 23.10 10.70
CA ALA A 26 -1.56 23.04 9.28
C ALA A 26 -1.32 21.61 8.79
N LYS A 27 -1.18 20.61 9.69
CA LYS A 27 -0.88 19.21 9.32
C LYS A 27 -1.89 18.62 8.35
N VAL A 28 -3.19 18.88 8.57
CA VAL A 28 -4.24 18.42 7.67
C VAL A 28 -4.07 19.00 6.26
N TRP A 29 -3.73 20.28 6.16
CA TRP A 29 -3.55 20.94 4.87
C TRP A 29 -2.28 20.48 4.15
N ALA A 30 -1.19 20.26 4.90
CA ALA A 30 0.02 19.68 4.36
C ALA A 30 -0.22 18.28 3.82
N THR A 31 -0.92 17.43 4.59
CA THR A 31 -1.30 16.07 4.15
C THR A 31 -2.24 16.12 2.95
N LEU A 32 -3.23 17.02 2.97
CA LEU A 32 -4.16 17.18 1.85
C LEU A 32 -3.42 17.63 0.58
N ALA A 33 -2.50 18.57 0.68
CA ALA A 33 -1.71 19.02 -0.48
C ALA A 33 -0.92 17.86 -1.10
N VAL A 34 -0.24 17.06 -0.27
CA VAL A 34 0.56 15.91 -0.71
C VAL A 34 -0.34 14.82 -1.34
N VAL A 35 -1.42 14.44 -0.65
CA VAL A 35 -2.34 13.40 -1.14
C VAL A 35 -3.10 13.88 -2.38
N ALA A 36 -3.57 15.14 -2.41
CA ALA A 36 -4.26 15.68 -3.56
C ALA A 36 -3.35 15.81 -4.80
N ALA A 37 -2.08 16.21 -4.62
CA ALA A 37 -1.13 16.26 -5.73
C ALA A 37 -0.90 14.86 -6.32
N GLY A 38 -0.67 13.85 -5.47
CA GLY A 38 -0.55 12.45 -5.91
C GLY A 38 -1.83 11.91 -6.55
N ALA A 39 -3.00 12.22 -5.97
CA ALA A 39 -4.29 11.81 -6.50
C ALA A 39 -4.61 12.45 -7.86
N LEU A 40 -4.27 13.72 -8.04
CA LEU A 40 -4.42 14.42 -9.33
C LEU A 40 -3.51 13.81 -10.39
N TRP A 41 -2.24 13.58 -10.06
CA TRP A 41 -1.29 12.93 -10.96
C TRP A 41 -1.76 11.51 -11.35
N ALA A 42 -2.11 10.68 -10.36
CA ALA A 42 -2.57 9.31 -10.59
C ALA A 42 -3.88 9.30 -11.40
N SER A 43 -4.83 10.20 -11.10
CA SER A 43 -6.10 10.29 -11.81
C SER A 43 -5.92 10.78 -13.25
N ALA A 44 -5.05 11.77 -13.50
CA ALA A 44 -4.73 12.25 -14.84
C ALA A 44 -4.11 11.15 -15.70
N THR A 45 -3.14 10.40 -15.13
CA THR A 45 -2.53 9.23 -15.78
C THR A 45 -3.58 8.15 -16.06
N ALA A 46 -4.42 7.84 -15.07
CA ALA A 46 -5.47 6.82 -15.19
C ALA A 46 -6.49 7.15 -16.28
N VAL A 47 -6.94 8.40 -16.34
CA VAL A 47 -7.86 8.86 -17.42
C VAL A 47 -7.18 8.74 -18.79
N GLY A 48 -5.90 9.10 -18.90
CA GLY A 48 -5.13 8.92 -20.13
C GLY A 48 -5.03 7.45 -20.57
N VAL A 49 -4.76 6.54 -19.64
CA VAL A 49 -4.71 5.09 -19.88
C VAL A 49 -6.08 4.57 -20.32
N LEU A 50 -7.13 4.92 -19.62
CA LEU A 50 -8.50 4.45 -19.94
C LEU A 50 -9.01 5.00 -21.29
N ALA A 51 -8.68 6.25 -21.61
CA ALA A 51 -9.05 6.84 -22.88
C ALA A 51 -8.22 6.33 -24.06
N GLY A 52 -6.95 6.08 -23.85
CA GLY A 52 -6.01 5.62 -24.88
C GLY A 52 -5.93 4.11 -25.05
N GLY A 53 -6.42 3.32 -24.08
CA GLY A 53 -6.39 1.85 -24.08
C GLY A 53 -4.97 1.26 -24.06
N HIS A 54 -3.98 2.01 -23.57
CA HIS A 54 -2.58 1.58 -23.53
C HIS A 54 -2.01 1.63 -22.11
N THR A 55 -1.04 0.77 -21.83
CA THR A 55 -0.33 0.74 -20.54
C THR A 55 0.76 1.82 -20.52
N VAL A 56 0.87 2.53 -19.40
CA VAL A 56 1.91 3.55 -19.17
C VAL A 56 2.87 3.04 -18.11
N ARG A 57 4.16 2.96 -18.44
CA ARG A 57 5.21 2.64 -17.45
C ARG A 57 5.43 3.85 -16.55
N LEU A 58 5.39 3.62 -15.25
CA LEU A 58 5.51 4.68 -14.23
C LEU A 58 6.92 4.74 -13.67
N TRP A 59 7.53 3.59 -13.38
CA TRP A 59 8.87 3.47 -12.83
C TRP A 59 9.51 2.15 -13.24
N ALA A 60 10.82 2.10 -13.21
CA ALA A 60 11.60 0.88 -13.31
C ALA A 60 12.88 1.06 -12.50
N THR A 61 13.34 0.01 -11.84
CA THR A 61 14.57 0.02 -11.03
C THR A 61 15.33 -1.29 -11.20
N ASP A 62 16.66 -1.17 -11.28
CA ASP A 62 17.56 -2.32 -11.33
C ASP A 62 18.10 -2.69 -9.94
N VAL A 63 17.70 -1.97 -8.90
CA VAL A 63 18.23 -2.07 -7.53
C VAL A 63 17.06 -2.22 -6.54
N PHE A 64 16.09 -3.04 -6.85
CA PHE A 64 15.13 -3.43 -5.83
C PHE A 64 15.72 -4.55 -4.96
N LEU A 65 15.17 -4.77 -3.75
CA LEU A 65 15.69 -5.72 -2.75
C LEU A 65 16.03 -7.12 -3.30
N PHE A 66 15.45 -7.50 -4.44
CA PHE A 66 15.60 -8.82 -5.06
C PHE A 66 15.85 -8.76 -6.58
N GLY A 67 16.40 -7.68 -7.09
CA GLY A 67 16.71 -7.52 -8.50
C GLY A 67 16.01 -6.34 -9.18
N SER A 68 15.88 -6.40 -10.50
CA SER A 68 15.13 -5.42 -11.29
C SER A 68 13.63 -5.59 -11.07
N ASP A 69 12.91 -4.49 -10.98
CA ASP A 69 11.46 -4.47 -10.87
C ASP A 69 10.89 -3.22 -11.55
N ALA A 70 9.61 -3.23 -11.85
CA ALA A 70 8.95 -2.15 -12.55
C ALA A 70 7.50 -1.97 -12.06
N GLY A 71 6.95 -0.80 -12.38
CA GLY A 71 5.54 -0.54 -12.16
C GLY A 71 4.92 0.16 -13.35
N SER A 72 3.73 -0.26 -13.71
CA SER A 72 2.95 0.30 -14.80
C SER A 72 1.50 0.51 -14.40
N MET A 73 0.82 1.31 -15.16
CA MET A 73 -0.62 1.52 -15.05
C MET A 73 -1.29 1.00 -16.31
N ASP A 74 -1.91 -0.15 -16.19
CA ASP A 74 -2.80 -0.72 -17.19
C ASP A 74 -4.25 -0.26 -16.97
N PRO A 75 -5.23 -0.58 -17.82
CA PRO A 75 -6.62 -0.16 -17.60
C PRO A 75 -7.25 -0.63 -16.28
N LEU A 76 -6.86 -1.80 -15.76
CA LEU A 76 -7.35 -2.29 -14.47
C LEU A 76 -6.73 -1.49 -13.32
N SER A 77 -5.42 -1.31 -13.34
CA SER A 77 -4.69 -0.46 -12.38
C SER A 77 -5.21 0.97 -12.38
N ALA A 78 -5.53 1.51 -13.57
CA ALA A 78 -6.09 2.85 -13.73
C ALA A 78 -7.46 3.00 -13.04
N LEU A 79 -8.34 2.02 -13.17
CA LEU A 79 -9.62 2.00 -12.46
C LEU A 79 -9.43 2.02 -10.94
N PHE A 80 -8.55 1.15 -10.42
CA PHE A 80 -8.26 1.12 -8.99
C PHE A 80 -7.55 2.40 -8.51
N ALA A 81 -6.65 2.97 -9.29
CA ALA A 81 -5.98 4.22 -8.95
C ALA A 81 -6.98 5.39 -8.82
N LEU A 82 -8.02 5.46 -9.65
CA LEU A 82 -9.10 6.44 -9.49
C LEU A 82 -9.87 6.25 -8.19
N ILE A 83 -10.28 5.01 -7.88
CA ILE A 83 -11.02 4.68 -6.64
C ILE A 83 -10.19 5.06 -5.41
N VAL A 84 -8.92 4.65 -5.40
CA VAL A 84 -7.98 4.95 -4.31
C VAL A 84 -7.76 6.45 -4.16
N SER A 85 -7.62 7.18 -5.26
CA SER A 85 -7.41 8.64 -5.24
C SER A 85 -8.60 9.39 -4.64
N VAL A 86 -9.81 9.06 -5.05
CA VAL A 86 -11.04 9.67 -4.51
C VAL A 86 -11.19 9.34 -3.03
N GLY A 87 -11.01 8.07 -2.65
CA GLY A 87 -11.10 7.62 -1.26
C GLY A 87 -10.07 8.30 -0.36
N ALA A 88 -8.83 8.44 -0.80
CA ALA A 88 -7.76 9.06 -0.02
C ALA A 88 -8.01 10.55 0.24
N VAL A 89 -8.41 11.31 -0.79
CA VAL A 89 -8.75 12.74 -0.63
C VAL A 89 -9.93 12.90 0.33
N ALA A 90 -10.98 12.08 0.19
CA ALA A 90 -12.13 12.09 1.08
C ALA A 90 -11.72 11.75 2.53
N ALA A 91 -10.84 10.76 2.74
CA ALA A 91 -10.35 10.36 4.05
C ALA A 91 -9.55 11.48 4.74
N VAL A 92 -8.67 12.19 4.00
CA VAL A 92 -7.94 13.34 4.55
C VAL A 92 -8.89 14.48 4.92
N LEU A 93 -9.88 14.79 4.10
CA LEU A 93 -10.88 15.83 4.40
C LEU A 93 -11.70 15.46 5.64
N TYR A 94 -12.15 14.21 5.72
CA TYR A 94 -12.88 13.69 6.88
C TYR A 94 -12.03 13.73 8.16
N SER A 95 -10.74 13.41 8.06
CA SER A 95 -9.82 13.38 9.21
C SER A 95 -9.74 14.71 9.94
N ARG A 96 -10.00 15.84 9.26
CA ARG A 96 -10.05 17.17 9.88
C ARG A 96 -11.10 17.25 11.00
N GLY A 97 -12.32 16.80 10.72
CA GLY A 97 -13.41 16.78 11.70
C GLY A 97 -13.16 15.73 12.78
N TYR A 98 -12.73 14.54 12.39
CA TYR A 98 -12.41 13.44 13.28
C TYR A 98 -11.32 13.82 14.30
N LEU A 99 -10.19 14.35 13.85
CA LEU A 99 -9.07 14.70 14.72
C LEU A 99 -9.28 15.99 15.53
N ALA A 100 -10.26 16.83 15.18
CA ALA A 100 -10.57 18.02 15.93
C ALA A 100 -10.90 17.72 17.41
N HIS A 101 -11.55 16.58 17.68
CA HIS A 101 -11.89 16.12 19.04
C HIS A 101 -10.68 15.67 19.86
N TYR A 102 -9.56 15.37 19.21
CA TYR A 102 -8.33 14.88 19.82
C TYR A 102 -7.27 15.98 20.00
N LEU A 103 -7.50 17.17 19.42
CA LEU A 103 -6.62 18.32 19.60
C LEU A 103 -6.61 18.72 21.09
N GLY A 104 -5.41 18.74 21.70
CA GLY A 104 -5.23 18.99 23.13
C GLY A 104 -5.37 17.74 24.03
N ARG A 105 -5.85 16.61 23.50
CA ARG A 105 -5.90 15.32 24.22
C ARG A 105 -4.77 14.37 23.82
N LYS A 106 -4.40 14.38 22.56
CA LYS A 106 -3.27 13.60 22.01
C LYS A 106 -2.06 14.50 21.79
N SER A 107 -0.86 13.92 21.90
CA SER A 107 0.36 14.68 21.64
C SER A 107 0.46 15.09 20.16
N PRO A 108 1.17 16.19 19.83
CA PRO A 108 1.43 16.58 18.43
C PRO A 108 2.06 15.47 17.60
N THR A 109 2.89 14.61 18.20
CA THR A 109 3.52 13.47 17.55
C THR A 109 2.50 12.42 17.13
N HIS A 110 1.52 12.08 17.96
CA HIS A 110 0.44 11.15 17.60
C HIS A 110 -0.38 11.66 16.41
N ILE A 111 -0.69 12.96 16.40
CA ILE A 111 -1.40 13.58 15.27
C ILE A 111 -0.54 13.54 13.99
N SER A 112 0.76 13.82 14.11
CA SER A 112 1.68 13.72 12.95
C SER A 112 1.75 12.30 12.42
N LEU A 113 1.88 11.31 13.31
CA LEU A 113 1.95 9.89 12.93
C LEU A 113 0.67 9.45 12.21
N HIS A 114 -0.51 9.88 12.67
CA HIS A 114 -1.78 9.60 11.99
C HIS A 114 -1.80 10.15 10.57
N TYR A 115 -1.43 11.42 10.36
CA TYR A 115 -1.42 12.01 9.03
C TYR A 115 -0.36 11.40 8.12
N THR A 116 0.80 11.08 8.66
CA THR A 116 1.86 10.37 7.92
C THR A 116 1.38 8.97 7.52
N ALA A 117 0.77 8.22 8.44
CA ALA A 117 0.23 6.89 8.14
C ALA A 117 -0.86 6.95 7.07
N LEU A 118 -1.74 7.97 7.11
CA LEU A 118 -2.79 8.17 6.11
C LEU A 118 -2.21 8.46 4.70
N ALA A 119 -1.20 9.32 4.61
CA ALA A 119 -0.51 9.59 3.35
C ALA A 119 0.25 8.36 2.84
N THR A 120 0.97 7.67 3.74
CA THR A 120 1.70 6.43 3.41
C THR A 120 0.74 5.34 2.89
N MET A 121 -0.42 5.18 3.52
CA MET A 121 -1.45 4.25 3.08
C MET A 121 -1.88 4.51 1.64
N PHE A 122 -2.13 5.77 1.27
CA PHE A 122 -2.49 6.16 -0.09
C PHE A 122 -1.41 5.78 -1.10
N TYR A 123 -0.16 6.17 -0.87
CA TYR A 123 0.93 5.86 -1.80
C TYR A 123 1.25 4.36 -1.86
N ALA A 124 1.13 3.66 -0.72
CA ALA A 124 1.27 2.21 -0.69
C ALA A 124 0.19 1.49 -1.52
N MET A 125 -1.06 1.94 -1.44
CA MET A 125 -2.14 1.39 -2.28
C MET A 125 -1.90 1.65 -3.76
N LEU A 126 -1.42 2.84 -4.15
CA LEU A 126 -1.01 3.10 -5.54
C LEU A 126 0.14 2.17 -5.97
N GLY A 127 1.14 1.99 -5.11
CA GLY A 127 2.24 1.06 -5.37
C GLY A 127 1.77 -0.38 -5.58
N VAL A 128 0.85 -0.87 -4.75
CA VAL A 128 0.26 -2.21 -4.90
C VAL A 128 -0.42 -2.39 -6.26
N VAL A 129 -1.25 -1.44 -6.69
CA VAL A 129 -2.03 -1.59 -7.94
C VAL A 129 -1.21 -1.35 -9.20
N THR A 130 0.00 -0.80 -9.08
CA THR A 130 0.87 -0.50 -10.23
C THR A 130 2.10 -1.41 -10.32
N SER A 131 2.38 -2.26 -9.32
CA SER A 131 3.51 -3.19 -9.34
C SER A 131 3.36 -4.24 -10.43
N GLU A 132 4.44 -4.54 -11.17
CA GLU A 132 4.53 -5.62 -12.16
C GLU A 132 5.14 -6.89 -11.57
N GLY A 133 5.93 -6.77 -10.50
CA GLY A 133 6.62 -7.89 -9.86
C GLY A 133 6.12 -8.18 -8.44
N GLY A 134 6.30 -9.45 -8.03
CA GLY A 134 5.85 -9.92 -6.71
C GLY A 134 6.58 -9.26 -5.54
N PHE A 135 7.85 -8.91 -5.71
CA PHE A 135 8.63 -8.32 -4.60
C PHE A 135 8.30 -6.85 -4.37
N SER A 136 8.12 -6.04 -5.43
CA SER A 136 7.62 -4.67 -5.29
C SER A 136 6.20 -4.66 -4.76
N PHE A 137 5.35 -5.55 -5.27
CA PHE A 137 4.00 -5.75 -4.75
C PHE A 137 4.02 -6.03 -3.23
N LEU A 138 4.84 -6.97 -2.77
CA LEU A 138 4.96 -7.32 -1.34
C LEU A 138 5.49 -6.16 -0.50
N PHE A 139 6.43 -5.36 -1.02
CA PHE A 139 6.94 -4.19 -0.33
C PHE A 139 5.81 -3.18 -0.07
N PHE A 140 5.05 -2.81 -1.10
CA PHE A 140 3.93 -1.88 -0.94
C PHE A 140 2.78 -2.47 -0.12
N TRP A 141 2.56 -3.77 -0.24
CA TRP A 141 1.59 -4.51 0.57
C TRP A 141 1.90 -4.45 2.06
N GLU A 142 3.16 -4.59 2.43
CA GLU A 142 3.59 -4.50 3.82
C GLU A 142 3.59 -3.06 4.32
N LEU A 143 3.99 -2.10 3.49
CA LEU A 143 3.91 -0.69 3.81
C LEU A 143 2.46 -0.25 4.09
N MET A 144 1.51 -0.75 3.30
CA MET A 144 0.07 -0.57 3.54
C MET A 144 -0.37 -1.22 4.87
N THR A 145 0.14 -2.40 5.21
CA THR A 145 -0.15 -3.08 6.48
C THR A 145 0.34 -2.28 7.68
N VAL A 146 1.58 -1.79 7.62
CA VAL A 146 2.16 -0.95 8.70
C VAL A 146 1.39 0.36 8.85
N ALA A 147 1.06 1.02 7.74
CA ALA A 147 0.26 2.25 7.77
C ALA A 147 -1.12 2.02 8.40
N SER A 148 -1.83 0.95 8.02
CA SER A 148 -3.12 0.58 8.61
C SER A 148 -3.00 0.30 10.11
N PHE A 149 -1.98 -0.46 10.52
CA PHE A 149 -1.72 -0.77 11.92
C PHE A 149 -1.52 0.50 12.75
N LEU A 150 -0.75 1.47 12.25
CA LEU A 150 -0.55 2.76 12.91
C LEU A 150 -1.85 3.57 13.03
N LEU A 151 -2.72 3.51 12.01
CA LEU A 151 -4.04 4.15 12.06
C LEU A 151 -4.96 3.50 13.09
N ILE A 152 -4.97 2.17 13.19
CA ILE A 152 -5.75 1.44 14.22
C ILE A 152 -5.23 1.80 15.62
N LEU A 153 -3.92 1.86 15.81
CA LEU A 153 -3.30 2.19 17.11
C LEU A 153 -3.51 3.64 17.56
N PHE A 154 -4.19 4.48 16.79
CA PHE A 154 -4.43 5.87 17.17
C PHE A 154 -5.12 6.01 18.55
N ASP A 155 -6.04 5.11 18.88
CA ASP A 155 -6.74 5.03 20.17
C ASP A 155 -6.22 3.89 21.06
N ALA A 156 -4.89 3.65 21.07
CA ALA A 156 -4.25 2.57 21.80
C ALA A 156 -4.41 2.62 23.32
N GLU A 157 -4.97 3.69 23.91
CA GLU A 157 -5.34 3.73 25.32
C GLU A 157 -6.43 2.69 25.65
N ARG A 158 -7.31 2.41 24.70
CA ARG A 158 -8.38 1.41 24.85
C ARG A 158 -7.80 0.00 24.65
N ARG A 159 -8.06 -0.88 25.62
CA ARG A 159 -7.54 -2.26 25.61
C ARG A 159 -8.04 -3.06 24.39
N GLU A 160 -9.32 -2.85 24.03
CA GLU A 160 -9.96 -3.48 22.87
C GLU A 160 -9.22 -3.12 21.57
N VAL A 161 -8.91 -1.82 21.38
CA VAL A 161 -8.19 -1.34 20.19
C VAL A 161 -6.80 -1.97 20.08
N ARG A 162 -6.07 -2.07 21.21
CA ARG A 162 -4.75 -2.75 21.18
C ARG A 162 -4.86 -4.22 20.82
N ARG A 163 -5.90 -4.89 21.30
CA ARG A 163 -6.14 -6.31 21.00
C ARG A 163 -6.48 -6.51 19.52
N ALA A 164 -7.37 -5.67 18.99
CA ALA A 164 -7.72 -5.65 17.58
C ALA A 164 -6.50 -5.38 16.70
N ALA A 165 -5.68 -4.38 17.04
CA ALA A 165 -4.46 -4.05 16.32
C ALA A 165 -3.46 -5.23 16.30
N LEU A 166 -3.29 -5.93 17.43
CA LEU A 166 -2.43 -7.11 17.50
C LEU A 166 -2.98 -8.27 16.66
N ALA A 167 -4.27 -8.55 16.73
CA ALA A 167 -4.90 -9.58 15.89
C ALA A 167 -4.73 -9.25 14.41
N TYR A 168 -4.98 -7.99 14.02
CA TYR A 168 -4.77 -7.50 12.67
C TYR A 168 -3.34 -7.74 12.19
N VAL A 169 -2.33 -7.22 12.92
CA VAL A 169 -0.93 -7.29 12.46
C VAL A 169 -0.44 -8.73 12.35
N ILE A 170 -0.80 -9.61 13.30
CA ILE A 170 -0.43 -11.03 13.24
C ILE A 170 -1.01 -11.68 11.99
N MET A 171 -2.31 -11.51 11.74
CA MET A 171 -2.97 -12.10 10.57
C MET A 171 -2.40 -11.57 9.26
N MET A 172 -2.11 -10.26 9.17
CA MET A 172 -1.51 -9.66 7.99
C MET A 172 -0.11 -10.19 7.70
N HIS A 173 0.73 -10.39 8.73
CA HIS A 173 2.08 -10.94 8.56
C HIS A 173 2.07 -12.44 8.19
N VAL A 174 1.12 -13.22 8.70
CA VAL A 174 0.93 -14.61 8.26
C VAL A 174 0.54 -14.62 6.78
N GLY A 175 -0.39 -13.77 6.35
CA GLY A 175 -0.77 -13.61 4.94
C GLY A 175 0.41 -13.19 4.07
N PHE A 176 1.19 -12.20 4.53
CA PHE A 176 2.42 -11.76 3.86
C PHE A 176 3.44 -12.91 3.69
N ALA A 177 3.68 -13.71 4.73
CA ALA A 177 4.60 -14.83 4.67
C ALA A 177 4.16 -15.88 3.63
N LEU A 178 2.86 -16.15 3.52
CA LEU A 178 2.33 -17.04 2.48
C LEU A 178 2.54 -16.46 1.08
N LEU A 179 2.25 -15.17 0.86
CA LEU A 179 2.48 -14.52 -0.43
C LEU A 179 3.98 -14.52 -0.78
N LEU A 180 4.86 -14.27 0.20
CA LEU A 180 6.32 -14.32 0.00
C LEU A 180 6.76 -15.72 -0.45
N ILE A 181 6.27 -16.79 0.20
CA ILE A 181 6.55 -18.18 -0.23
C ILE A 181 6.10 -18.39 -1.67
N GLY A 182 4.92 -17.90 -2.05
CA GLY A 182 4.41 -18.00 -3.41
C GLY A 182 5.29 -17.29 -4.43
N PHE A 183 5.70 -16.06 -4.18
CA PHE A 183 6.56 -15.30 -5.10
C PHE A 183 8.00 -15.81 -5.15
N VAL A 184 8.57 -16.24 -4.02
CA VAL A 184 9.88 -16.93 -4.01
C VAL A 184 9.83 -18.23 -4.83
N ARG A 185 8.71 -18.97 -4.76
CA ARG A 185 8.53 -20.17 -5.59
C ARG A 185 8.43 -19.81 -7.07
N LEU A 186 7.71 -18.75 -7.44
CA LEU A 186 7.64 -18.27 -8.82
C LEU A 186 9.05 -17.89 -9.31
N ASP A 187 9.76 -17.08 -8.56
CA ASP A 187 11.13 -16.65 -8.87
C ASP A 187 12.09 -17.84 -9.04
N SER A 188 12.04 -18.83 -8.14
CA SER A 188 12.90 -20.01 -8.21
C SER A 188 12.68 -20.89 -9.45
N VAL A 189 11.51 -20.84 -10.06
CA VAL A 189 11.15 -21.64 -11.24
C VAL A 189 11.35 -20.86 -12.54
N CYS A 190 10.94 -19.59 -12.55
CA CYS A 190 10.91 -18.75 -13.75
C CYS A 190 12.10 -17.78 -13.84
N GLY A 191 12.93 -17.68 -12.79
CA GLY A 191 14.07 -16.76 -12.71
C GLY A 191 13.67 -15.31 -12.42
N SER A 192 12.40 -15.04 -12.18
CA SER A 192 11.85 -13.74 -11.75
C SER A 192 10.47 -13.92 -11.14
N ALA A 193 10.09 -13.02 -10.22
CA ALA A 193 8.75 -12.95 -9.65
C ALA A 193 7.80 -12.03 -10.44
N ASP A 194 8.09 -11.72 -11.69
CA ASP A 194 7.25 -10.91 -12.57
C ASP A 194 5.89 -11.60 -12.82
N PHE A 195 4.81 -10.85 -12.73
CA PHE A 195 3.45 -11.37 -12.92
C PHE A 195 3.22 -11.91 -14.35
N ALA A 196 3.92 -11.38 -15.35
CA ALA A 196 3.86 -11.87 -16.72
C ALA A 196 4.30 -13.35 -16.83
N LEU A 197 5.16 -13.83 -15.92
CA LEU A 197 5.67 -15.20 -15.90
C LEU A 197 4.73 -16.21 -15.23
N LEU A 198 3.65 -15.78 -14.59
CA LEU A 198 2.66 -16.69 -14.00
C LEU A 198 2.07 -17.67 -15.03
N GLY A 199 1.82 -17.20 -16.24
CA GLY A 199 1.34 -18.05 -17.33
C GLY A 199 2.34 -19.15 -17.72
N GLU A 200 3.63 -18.87 -17.69
CA GLU A 200 4.70 -19.84 -17.96
C GLU A 200 4.84 -20.84 -16.80
N TYR A 201 4.80 -20.35 -15.57
CA TYR A 201 4.80 -21.21 -14.40
C TYR A 201 3.69 -22.26 -14.48
N PHE A 202 2.45 -21.88 -14.77
CA PHE A 202 1.31 -22.79 -14.82
C PHE A 202 1.32 -23.75 -16.02
N ARG A 203 2.14 -23.53 -17.05
CA ARG A 203 2.37 -24.50 -18.11
C ARG A 203 3.32 -25.62 -17.69
N THR A 204 4.25 -25.35 -16.78
CA THR A 204 5.35 -26.24 -16.42
C THR A 204 5.17 -26.88 -15.05
N GLN A 205 4.39 -26.27 -14.16
CA GLN A 205 4.19 -26.68 -12.78
C GLN A 205 2.72 -26.91 -12.43
N PRO A 206 2.42 -27.77 -11.45
CA PRO A 206 1.06 -27.93 -10.94
C PRO A 206 0.53 -26.60 -10.39
N ALA A 207 -0.65 -26.18 -10.84
CA ALA A 207 -1.24 -24.90 -10.44
C ALA A 207 -1.73 -24.89 -8.97
N LEU A 208 -2.23 -26.03 -8.48
CA LEU A 208 -2.93 -26.12 -7.20
C LEU A 208 -2.10 -25.66 -5.98
N PRO A 209 -0.83 -26.03 -5.80
CA PRO A 209 -0.07 -25.61 -4.64
C PRO A 209 0.12 -24.09 -4.59
N LEU A 210 0.50 -23.46 -5.70
CA LEU A 210 0.69 -22.01 -5.76
C LEU A 210 -0.63 -21.26 -5.59
N PHE A 211 -1.71 -21.77 -6.22
CA PHE A 211 -3.05 -21.21 -6.08
C PHE A 211 -3.52 -21.21 -4.63
N VAL A 212 -3.36 -22.32 -3.90
CA VAL A 212 -3.78 -22.42 -2.49
C VAL A 212 -2.99 -21.46 -1.61
N VAL A 213 -1.69 -21.33 -1.83
CA VAL A 213 -0.82 -20.40 -1.08
C VAL A 213 -1.25 -18.95 -1.32
N PHE A 214 -1.48 -18.55 -2.57
CA PHE A 214 -1.97 -17.21 -2.89
C PHE A 214 -3.40 -16.96 -2.39
N LEU A 215 -4.29 -17.95 -2.54
CA LEU A 215 -5.66 -17.84 -2.02
C LEU A 215 -5.67 -17.61 -0.50
N ALA A 216 -4.85 -18.33 0.24
CA ALA A 216 -4.73 -18.14 1.69
C ALA A 216 -4.11 -16.78 2.02
N GLY A 217 -3.01 -16.40 1.36
CA GLY A 217 -2.33 -15.13 1.61
C GLY A 217 -3.20 -13.90 1.32
N PHE A 218 -3.82 -13.85 0.15
CA PHE A 218 -4.77 -12.78 -0.21
C PHE A 218 -6.05 -12.84 0.62
N GLY A 219 -6.54 -14.05 0.90
CA GLY A 219 -7.76 -14.29 1.67
C GLY A 219 -7.66 -13.76 3.10
N MET A 220 -6.48 -13.82 3.72
CA MET A 220 -6.24 -13.22 5.04
C MET A 220 -6.50 -11.71 5.04
N LYS A 221 -5.98 -10.99 4.06
CA LYS A 221 -6.19 -9.53 3.95
C LYS A 221 -7.60 -9.17 3.50
N ALA A 222 -8.19 -9.97 2.64
CA ALA A 222 -9.58 -9.80 2.19
C ALA A 222 -10.61 -10.16 3.27
N GLY A 223 -10.18 -10.77 4.38
CA GLY A 223 -11.09 -11.22 5.44
C GLY A 223 -12.00 -12.38 5.01
N MET A 224 -11.50 -13.29 4.16
CA MET A 224 -12.25 -14.47 3.72
C MET A 224 -12.45 -15.44 4.89
N PHE A 225 -13.61 -16.07 4.94
CA PHE A 225 -13.87 -17.14 5.91
C PHE A 225 -12.92 -18.35 5.67
N PRO A 226 -12.27 -18.91 6.70
CA PRO A 226 -12.37 -18.62 8.15
C PRO A 226 -11.37 -17.56 8.66
N MET A 227 -10.63 -16.86 7.80
CA MET A 227 -9.51 -15.96 8.12
C MET A 227 -9.95 -14.52 8.46
N HIS A 228 -11.25 -14.29 8.70
CA HIS A 228 -11.85 -12.97 8.95
C HIS A 228 -11.86 -12.54 10.43
N VAL A 229 -11.19 -13.30 11.30
CA VAL A 229 -11.25 -13.12 12.77
C VAL A 229 -10.80 -11.72 13.25
N TRP A 230 -10.01 -11.03 12.44
CA TRP A 230 -9.54 -9.67 12.74
C TRP A 230 -10.54 -8.56 12.38
N LEU A 231 -11.53 -8.86 11.52
CA LEU A 231 -12.48 -7.88 10.96
C LEU A 231 -13.55 -7.39 11.96
N PRO A 232 -14.13 -8.24 12.85
CA PRO A 232 -15.20 -7.82 13.76
C PRO A 232 -14.67 -7.11 15.02
N GLU A 233 -13.39 -7.03 15.29
CA GLU A 233 -12.80 -6.42 16.48
C GLU A 233 -12.45 -4.93 16.24
#